data_f0f7acff2db23e7dd51c72f9ec4e884b
#
_entry.id   f0f7acff2db23e7dd51c72f9ec4e884b
#
_cell.length_a   1.000
_cell.length_b   1.000
_cell.length_c   1.000
_cell.angle_alpha   90.00
_cell.angle_beta   90.00
_cell.angle_gamma   90.00
#
_symmetry.space_group_name_H-M   'P 1'
#
loop_
_entity.id
_entity.type
_entity.pdbx_description
1 polymer ?
#
loop_
_entity_poly.entity_id
_entity_poly.type
_entity_poly.pdbx_seq_one_letter_code
_entity_poly.pdbx_strand_id
1 'polypeptide(L)'
;MIDVNRAWDLKTAIEGVKEFERFNPTWIEEPVRWEDDRRNLKLLSQQTKIPLSGGESEITIYGCRSLVEENAIQILQFDCTMFGGFTNGKKLSALCELNHLDIAPHHDCYIHAPLVASSPSGRIVESFDNERDPLQAELFENSHKMS
;
A
#
# COMPACT_ATOMS: atom_id res chain seq x y z
N MET A 1 -1.76 8.17 9.57
CA MET A 1 -2.20 7.68 8.25
C MET A 1 -3.69 7.88 8.13
N ILE A 2 -4.20 8.01 6.92
CA ILE A 2 -5.63 8.10 6.62
C ILE A 2 -5.90 7.10 5.50
N ASP A 3 -6.77 6.14 5.77
CA ASP A 3 -7.26 5.21 4.75
C ASP A 3 -8.63 5.67 4.27
N VAL A 4 -8.78 5.87 2.98
CA VAL A 4 -10.03 6.30 2.32
C VAL A 4 -10.76 5.11 1.71
N ASN A 5 -10.08 3.99 1.54
CA ASN A 5 -10.62 2.75 1.00
C ASN A 5 -11.41 2.98 -0.30
N ARG A 6 -10.80 3.70 -1.24
CA ARG A 6 -11.34 3.94 -2.61
C ARG A 6 -12.68 4.68 -2.67
N ALA A 7 -13.03 5.41 -1.61
CA ALA A 7 -14.37 6.02 -1.51
C ALA A 7 -14.56 7.26 -2.39
N TRP A 8 -13.47 7.96 -2.79
CA TRP A 8 -13.59 9.24 -3.46
C TRP A 8 -13.44 9.16 -4.98
N ASP A 9 -14.15 10.02 -5.69
CA ASP A 9 -13.77 10.41 -7.03
C ASP A 9 -12.58 11.39 -6.99
N LEU A 10 -11.95 11.63 -8.14
CA LEU A 10 -10.77 12.49 -8.21
C LEU A 10 -11.03 13.90 -7.70
N LYS A 11 -12.21 14.48 -7.95
CA LYS A 11 -12.54 15.83 -7.50
C LYS A 11 -12.61 15.89 -5.98
N THR A 12 -13.35 14.98 -5.38
CA THR A 12 -13.46 14.85 -3.92
C THR A 12 -12.10 14.58 -3.29
N ALA A 13 -11.27 13.74 -3.92
CA ALA A 13 -9.92 13.45 -3.45
C ALA A 13 -9.04 14.71 -3.42
N ILE A 14 -9.07 15.54 -4.47
CA ILE A 14 -8.31 16.80 -4.51
C ILE A 14 -8.76 17.77 -3.41
N GLU A 15 -10.05 17.87 -3.14
CA GLU A 15 -10.59 18.69 -2.05
C GLU A 15 -10.15 18.12 -0.69
N GLY A 16 -10.29 16.81 -0.50
CA GLY A 16 -9.95 16.13 0.75
C GLY A 16 -8.47 16.21 1.11
N VAL A 17 -7.56 15.95 0.16
CA VAL A 17 -6.11 16.02 0.45
C VAL A 17 -5.70 17.42 0.91
N LYS A 18 -6.26 18.49 0.33
CA LYS A 18 -5.99 19.87 0.74
C LYS A 18 -6.44 20.16 2.17
N GLU A 19 -7.59 19.63 2.56
CA GLU A 19 -8.08 19.77 3.94
C GLU A 19 -7.20 19.01 4.94
N PHE A 20 -6.66 17.85 4.54
CA PHE A 20 -5.83 17.01 5.40
C PHE A 20 -4.37 17.49 5.48
N GLU A 21 -3.86 18.29 4.55
CA GLU A 21 -2.48 18.81 4.61
C GLU A 21 -2.14 19.50 5.95
N ARG A 22 -3.09 20.19 6.56
CA ARG A 22 -2.89 20.84 7.86
C ARG A 22 -2.58 19.89 9.02
N PHE A 23 -2.94 18.59 8.88
CA PHE A 23 -2.68 17.56 9.89
C PHE A 23 -1.38 16.78 9.63
N ASN A 24 -0.72 17.05 8.51
CA ASN A 24 0.52 16.40 8.09
C ASN A 24 0.49 14.86 8.24
N PRO A 25 -0.49 14.15 7.66
CA PRO A 25 -0.54 12.69 7.76
C PRO A 25 0.67 12.06 7.07
N THR A 26 1.09 10.91 7.56
CA THR A 26 2.23 10.17 6.99
C THR A 26 1.97 9.75 5.55
N TRP A 27 0.73 9.35 5.25
CA TRP A 27 0.21 9.14 3.90
C TRP A 27 -1.32 9.12 3.90
N ILE A 28 -1.90 9.20 2.70
CA ILE A 28 -3.30 8.90 2.41
C ILE A 28 -3.33 7.65 1.55
N GLU A 29 -4.08 6.65 2.00
CA GLU A 29 -4.23 5.34 1.42
C GLU A 29 -5.47 5.26 0.56
N GLU A 30 -5.32 4.67 -0.64
CA GLU A 30 -6.38 4.43 -1.61
C GLU A 30 -7.43 5.55 -1.73
N PRO A 31 -7.01 6.82 -1.96
CA PRO A 31 -7.93 7.94 -1.95
C PRO A 31 -8.96 7.91 -3.09
N VAL A 32 -8.65 7.20 -4.19
CA VAL A 32 -9.49 7.20 -5.40
C VAL A 32 -9.97 5.81 -5.77
N ARG A 33 -11.08 5.76 -6.51
CA ARG A 33 -11.68 4.52 -6.99
C ARG A 33 -10.73 3.73 -7.88
N TRP A 34 -10.78 2.42 -7.79
CA TRP A 34 -9.87 1.48 -8.42
C TRP A 34 -10.02 1.36 -9.95
N GLU A 35 -11.18 1.72 -10.52
CA GLU A 35 -11.47 1.57 -11.95
C GLU A 35 -10.53 2.39 -12.86
N ASP A 36 -10.01 3.50 -12.35
CA ASP A 36 -9.05 4.37 -13.04
C ASP A 36 -8.03 4.93 -12.04
N ASP A 37 -7.61 4.11 -11.10
CA ASP A 37 -6.81 4.53 -9.94
C ASP A 37 -5.44 5.06 -10.35
N ARG A 38 -4.71 4.38 -11.25
CA ARG A 38 -3.37 4.78 -11.69
C ARG A 38 -3.34 6.21 -12.22
N ARG A 39 -4.25 6.51 -13.14
CA ARG A 39 -4.37 7.86 -13.70
C ARG A 39 -4.76 8.85 -12.63
N ASN A 40 -5.75 8.52 -11.82
CA ASN A 40 -6.27 9.42 -10.80
C ASN A 40 -5.28 9.64 -9.65
N LEU A 41 -4.55 8.60 -9.20
CA LEU A 41 -3.47 8.72 -8.23
C LEU A 41 -2.34 9.62 -8.77
N LYS A 42 -1.93 9.43 -10.03
CA LYS A 42 -0.93 10.30 -10.66
C LYS A 42 -1.38 11.76 -10.71
N LEU A 43 -2.62 12.03 -11.08
CA LEU A 43 -3.14 13.40 -11.10
C LEU A 43 -3.23 13.98 -9.69
N LEU A 44 -3.65 13.18 -8.71
CA LEU A 44 -3.76 13.59 -7.32
C LEU A 44 -2.40 13.85 -6.68
N SER A 45 -1.38 13.03 -6.99
CA SER A 45 -0.01 13.22 -6.46
C SER A 45 0.61 14.55 -6.85
N GLN A 46 0.14 15.17 -7.94
CA GLN A 46 0.56 16.50 -8.38
C GLN A 46 -0.16 17.63 -7.63
N GLN A 47 -1.18 17.32 -6.86
CA GLN A 47 -2.03 18.32 -6.18
C GLN A 47 -1.78 18.40 -4.67
N THR A 48 -0.98 17.50 -4.11
CA THR A 48 -0.69 17.45 -2.67
C THR A 48 0.76 17.10 -2.40
N LYS A 49 1.22 17.48 -1.20
CA LYS A 49 2.53 17.05 -0.66
C LYS A 49 2.42 15.83 0.24
N ILE A 50 1.19 15.42 0.57
CA ILE A 50 0.97 14.21 1.37
C ILE A 50 1.32 13.01 0.50
N PRO A 51 2.19 12.10 0.97
CA PRO A 51 2.46 10.85 0.25
C PRO A 51 1.16 10.07 0.01
N LEU A 52 1.00 9.52 -1.19
CA LEU A 52 -0.10 8.62 -1.52
C LEU A 52 0.37 7.17 -1.46
N SER A 53 -0.50 6.29 -1.01
CA SER A 53 -0.25 4.86 -1.00
C SER A 53 -1.38 4.11 -1.70
N GLY A 54 -1.05 2.91 -2.20
CA GLY A 54 -2.00 2.02 -2.84
C GLY A 54 -1.30 0.83 -3.48
N GLY A 55 -2.09 -0.05 -4.09
CA GLY A 55 -1.58 -1.23 -4.78
C GLY A 55 -2.11 -2.56 -4.25
N GLU A 56 -2.90 -2.57 -3.19
CA GLU A 56 -3.52 -3.78 -2.63
C GLU A 56 -4.52 -4.44 -3.59
N SER A 57 -5.18 -3.63 -4.41
CA SER A 57 -6.15 -4.11 -5.42
C SER A 57 -5.49 -4.69 -6.68
N GLU A 58 -4.17 -4.58 -6.81
CA GLU A 58 -3.45 -5.11 -7.96
C GLU A 58 -3.24 -6.62 -7.82
N ILE A 59 -3.76 -7.36 -8.77
CA ILE A 59 -3.67 -8.82 -8.81
C ILE A 59 -2.50 -9.33 -9.67
N THR A 60 -1.64 -8.42 -10.13
CA THR A 60 -0.45 -8.75 -10.91
C THR A 60 0.73 -7.86 -10.53
N ILE A 61 1.93 -8.42 -10.64
CA ILE A 61 3.17 -7.64 -10.48
C ILE A 61 3.27 -6.48 -11.47
N TYR A 62 2.64 -6.61 -12.64
CA TYR A 62 2.68 -5.57 -13.68
C TYR A 62 1.80 -4.37 -13.34
N GLY A 63 0.67 -4.58 -12.65
CA GLY A 63 -0.16 -3.51 -12.15
C GLY A 63 0.59 -2.69 -11.09
N CYS A 64 1.18 -3.36 -10.10
CA CYS A 64 2.04 -2.72 -9.11
C CYS A 64 3.20 -1.95 -9.74
N ARG A 65 3.88 -2.56 -10.74
CA ARG A 65 4.95 -1.90 -11.47
C ARG A 65 4.48 -0.61 -12.14
N SER A 66 3.31 -0.62 -12.74
CA SER A 66 2.77 0.58 -13.41
C SER A 66 2.54 1.74 -12.44
N LEU A 67 2.05 1.48 -11.23
CA LEU A 67 1.91 2.49 -10.18
C LEU A 67 3.26 3.16 -9.85
N VAL A 68 4.32 2.37 -9.76
CA VAL A 68 5.69 2.85 -9.50
C VAL A 68 6.23 3.65 -10.68
N GLU A 69 6.21 3.09 -11.89
CA GLU A 69 6.80 3.69 -13.10
C GLU A 69 6.10 5.00 -13.51
N GLU A 70 4.81 5.11 -13.21
CA GLU A 70 4.04 6.33 -13.47
C GLU A 70 4.21 7.39 -12.38
N ASN A 71 4.92 7.11 -11.30
CA ASN A 71 5.05 7.99 -10.13
C ASN A 71 3.67 8.36 -9.54
N ALA A 72 2.75 7.39 -9.51
CA ALA A 72 1.40 7.60 -9.02
C ALA A 72 1.30 7.58 -7.50
N ILE A 73 2.26 6.91 -6.85
CA ILE A 73 2.32 6.69 -5.40
C ILE A 73 3.72 6.92 -4.85
N GLN A 74 3.86 7.08 -3.53
CA GLN A 74 5.12 7.12 -2.81
C GLN A 74 5.32 5.90 -1.91
N ILE A 75 4.24 5.16 -1.63
CA ILE A 75 4.28 3.95 -0.82
C ILE A 75 3.48 2.87 -1.56
N LEU A 76 4.14 1.76 -1.89
CA LEU A 76 3.48 0.63 -2.55
C LEU A 76 2.96 -0.35 -1.50
N GLN A 77 1.65 -0.58 -1.50
CA GLN A 77 0.94 -1.46 -0.56
C GLN A 77 0.47 -2.75 -1.25
N PHE A 78 1.34 -3.38 -1.99
CA PHE A 78 1.02 -4.64 -2.65
C PHE A 78 0.69 -5.75 -1.66
N ASP A 79 -0.11 -6.71 -2.11
CA ASP A 79 -0.31 -7.99 -1.43
C ASP A 79 0.29 -9.14 -2.24
N CYS A 80 1.43 -9.65 -1.81
CA CYS A 80 2.11 -10.71 -2.56
C CYS A 80 1.38 -12.05 -2.52
N THR A 81 0.41 -12.24 -1.66
CA THR A 81 -0.43 -13.44 -1.63
C THR A 81 -1.33 -13.52 -2.87
N MET A 82 -1.66 -12.37 -3.45
CA MET A 82 -2.50 -12.26 -4.65
C MET A 82 -1.75 -12.59 -5.95
N PHE A 83 -0.41 -12.53 -5.98
CA PHE A 83 0.34 -12.68 -7.23
C PHE A 83 1.77 -13.25 -7.07
N GLY A 84 1.88 -14.50 -6.73
CA GLY A 84 3.16 -15.24 -6.83
C GLY A 84 4.12 -15.08 -5.65
N GLY A 85 3.62 -14.67 -4.50
CA GLY A 85 4.30 -14.78 -3.21
C GLY A 85 5.59 -13.98 -3.08
N PHE A 86 6.50 -14.47 -2.23
CA PHE A 86 7.77 -13.81 -1.91
C PHE A 86 8.63 -13.47 -3.13
N THR A 87 8.64 -14.32 -4.15
CA THR A 87 9.44 -14.08 -5.37
C THR A 87 9.06 -12.77 -6.05
N ASN A 88 7.78 -12.52 -6.21
CA ASN A 88 7.30 -11.29 -6.83
C ASN A 88 7.34 -10.11 -5.84
N GLY A 89 7.07 -10.34 -4.55
CA GLY A 89 7.24 -9.33 -3.50
C GLY A 89 8.66 -8.78 -3.45
N LYS A 90 9.70 -9.64 -3.53
CA LYS A 90 11.11 -9.20 -3.60
C LYS A 90 11.44 -8.39 -4.84
N LYS A 91 10.86 -8.72 -6.00
CA LYS A 91 11.06 -7.92 -7.22
C LYS A 91 10.46 -6.53 -7.09
N LEU A 92 9.25 -6.43 -6.49
CA LEU A 92 8.62 -5.14 -6.22
C LEU A 92 9.38 -4.33 -5.18
N SER A 93 9.88 -4.97 -4.12
CA SER A 93 10.73 -4.30 -3.12
C SER A 93 11.97 -3.68 -3.77
N ALA A 94 12.66 -4.43 -4.63
CA ALA A 94 13.83 -3.93 -5.36
C ALA A 94 13.46 -2.81 -6.33
N LEU A 95 12.30 -2.91 -7.00
CA LEU A 95 11.80 -1.85 -7.88
C LEU A 95 11.51 -0.56 -7.09
N CYS A 96 10.88 -0.67 -5.93
CA CYS A 96 10.61 0.48 -5.06
C CYS A 96 11.91 1.12 -4.56
N GLU A 97 12.89 0.33 -4.12
CA GLU A 97 14.20 0.82 -3.72
C GLU A 97 14.88 1.64 -4.82
N LEU A 98 14.90 1.13 -6.04
CA LEU A 98 15.48 1.81 -7.20
C LEU A 98 14.76 3.10 -7.59
N ASN A 99 13.49 3.23 -7.23
CA ASN A 99 12.66 4.42 -7.48
C ASN A 99 12.48 5.31 -6.24
N HIS A 100 13.21 5.04 -5.15
CA HIS A 100 13.12 5.81 -3.90
C HIS A 100 11.71 5.82 -3.27
N LEU A 101 10.97 4.72 -3.41
CA LEU A 101 9.66 4.52 -2.82
C LEU A 101 9.75 3.57 -1.64
N ASP A 102 8.83 3.71 -0.70
CA ASP A 102 8.66 2.77 0.41
C ASP A 102 7.72 1.63 0.04
N ILE A 103 7.82 0.51 0.77
CA ILE A 103 6.82 -0.55 0.76
C ILE A 103 6.16 -0.68 2.14
N ALA A 104 4.84 -0.84 2.15
CA ALA A 104 4.04 -1.13 3.32
C ALA A 104 2.93 -2.13 2.93
N PRO A 105 3.28 -3.42 2.67
CA PRO A 105 2.36 -4.39 2.11
C PRO A 105 1.06 -4.52 2.91
N HIS A 106 -0.02 -4.72 2.16
CA HIS A 106 -1.36 -4.90 2.68
C HIS A 106 -1.51 -6.24 3.36
N HIS A 107 -2.16 -6.27 4.54
CA HIS A 107 -2.61 -7.48 5.23
C HIS A 107 -1.52 -8.54 5.44
N ASP A 108 -1.89 -9.76 5.81
CA ASP A 108 -1.02 -10.95 5.94
C ASP A 108 0.36 -10.68 6.55
N CYS A 109 0.36 -10.03 7.73
CA CYS A 109 1.59 -9.58 8.40
C CYS A 109 2.63 -10.70 8.58
N TYR A 110 2.21 -11.94 8.81
CA TYR A 110 3.12 -13.10 8.96
C TYR A 110 3.89 -13.42 7.67
N ILE A 111 3.29 -13.13 6.53
CA ILE A 111 3.90 -13.31 5.21
C ILE A 111 4.74 -12.08 4.87
N HIS A 112 4.22 -10.88 5.10
CA HIS A 112 4.88 -9.66 4.67
C HIS A 112 5.99 -9.15 5.61
N ALA A 113 5.95 -9.45 6.92
CA ALA A 113 6.97 -8.98 7.86
C ALA A 113 8.41 -9.38 7.48
N PRO A 114 8.72 -10.64 7.08
CA PRO A 114 10.06 -10.99 6.63
C PRO A 114 10.47 -10.23 5.36
N LEU A 115 9.53 -9.94 4.48
CA LEU A 115 9.76 -9.18 3.25
C LEU A 115 10.13 -7.74 3.55
N VAL A 116 9.35 -7.08 4.41
CA VAL A 116 9.58 -5.70 4.84
C VAL A 116 10.90 -5.60 5.61
N ALA A 117 11.14 -6.49 6.58
CA ALA A 117 12.37 -6.50 7.38
C ALA A 117 13.66 -6.74 6.56
N SER A 118 13.54 -7.40 5.41
CA SER A 118 14.67 -7.68 4.51
C SER A 118 14.84 -6.66 3.38
N SER A 119 14.03 -5.61 3.34
CA SER A 119 14.03 -4.60 2.28
C SER A 119 14.47 -3.24 2.80
N PRO A 120 15.45 -2.56 2.17
CA PRO A 120 15.78 -1.17 2.51
C PRO A 120 14.60 -0.20 2.36
N SER A 121 13.65 -0.52 1.47
CA SER A 121 12.41 0.24 1.30
C SER A 121 11.30 -0.16 2.27
N GLY A 122 11.55 -1.15 3.13
CA GLY A 122 10.56 -1.66 4.08
C GLY A 122 10.22 -0.65 5.15
N ARG A 123 8.94 -0.28 5.27
CA ARG A 123 8.47 0.73 6.21
C ARG A 123 7.73 0.13 7.40
N ILE A 124 6.61 -0.48 7.15
CA ILE A 124 5.78 -1.16 8.14
C ILE A 124 5.00 -2.29 7.47
N VAL A 125 4.40 -3.15 8.27
CA VAL A 125 3.38 -4.12 7.84
C VAL A 125 2.05 -3.78 8.45
N GLU A 126 0.99 -4.05 7.73
CA GLU A 126 -0.37 -4.00 8.24
C GLU A 126 -0.68 -5.28 9.00
N SER A 127 -1.39 -5.17 10.12
CA SER A 127 -1.81 -6.30 10.93
C SER A 127 -3.18 -6.01 11.55
N PHE A 128 -4.05 -7.00 11.54
CA PHE A 128 -5.31 -6.97 12.27
C PHE A 128 -5.21 -7.84 13.51
N ASP A 129 -5.96 -7.49 14.55
CA ASP A 129 -6.11 -8.36 15.70
C ASP A 129 -7.00 -9.57 15.38
N ASN A 130 -6.89 -10.62 16.20
CA ASN A 130 -7.60 -11.88 15.97
C ASN A 130 -9.13 -11.75 16.04
N GLU A 131 -9.66 -10.72 16.69
CA GLU A 131 -11.11 -10.48 16.75
C GLU A 131 -11.61 -9.93 15.41
N ARG A 132 -10.79 -9.09 14.78
CA ARG A 132 -11.10 -8.48 13.50
C ARG A 132 -10.84 -9.42 12.32
N ASP A 133 -9.82 -10.26 12.42
CA ASP A 133 -9.47 -11.26 11.40
C ASP A 133 -9.23 -12.64 12.02
N PRO A 134 -10.30 -13.35 12.42
CA PRO A 134 -10.19 -14.67 13.02
C PRO A 134 -9.63 -15.72 12.06
N LEU A 135 -9.84 -15.58 10.76
CA LEU A 135 -9.34 -16.52 9.77
C LEU A 135 -7.80 -16.53 9.72
N GLN A 136 -7.17 -15.37 9.80
CA GLN A 136 -5.71 -15.27 9.83
C GLN A 136 -5.14 -15.98 11.07
N ALA A 137 -5.81 -15.86 12.22
CA ALA A 137 -5.41 -16.55 13.45
C ALA A 137 -5.45 -18.08 13.31
N GLU A 138 -6.38 -18.62 12.52
CA GLU A 138 -6.51 -20.06 12.28
C GLU A 138 -5.51 -20.57 11.22
N LEU A 139 -5.13 -19.74 10.25
CA LEU A 139 -4.22 -20.15 9.17
C LEU A 139 -2.77 -20.29 9.64
N PHE A 140 -2.36 -19.61 10.71
CA PHE A 140 -0.99 -19.62 11.18
C PHE A 140 -0.88 -20.20 12.61
N GLU A 141 -0.16 -21.32 12.77
CA GLU A 141 -0.01 -22.03 14.04
C GLU A 141 0.54 -21.19 15.20
N ASN A 142 1.24 -20.10 14.91
CA ASN A 142 1.84 -19.22 15.90
C ASN A 142 1.41 -17.75 15.75
N SER A 143 0.23 -17.52 15.23
CA SER A 143 -0.30 -16.19 14.89
C SER A 143 -0.42 -15.19 16.06
N HIS A 144 -0.41 -15.66 17.29
CA HIS A 144 -0.72 -14.87 18.50
C HIS A 144 0.49 -14.18 19.15
N LYS A 145 1.66 -14.14 18.52
CA LYS A 145 2.92 -13.70 19.15
C LYS A 145 3.64 -12.54 18.47
N MET A 146 2.99 -11.79 17.59
CA MET A 146 3.54 -10.51 17.15
C MET A 146 3.12 -9.43 18.16
N SER A 147 3.98 -9.18 19.15
CA SER A 147 3.86 -8.07 20.12
C SER A 147 4.76 -6.92 19.69
#